data_10536f1be8fca787e259a282f22fdd71
#
_entry.id   10536f1be8fca787e259a282f22fdd71
#
_cell.length_a   1.000
_cell.length_b   1.000
_cell.length_c   1.000
_cell.angle_alpha   90.00
_cell.angle_beta   90.00
_cell.angle_gamma   90.00
#
_symmetry.space_group_name_H-M   'P 1'
#
loop_
_entity.id
_entity.type
_entity.pdbx_description
1 polymer ?
#
loop_
_entity_poly.entity_id
_entity_poly.type
_entity_poly.pdbx_seq_one_letter_code
_entity_poly.pdbx_strand_id
1 'polypeptide(L)'
;MFTDVSQKINPDFKNYMGKVAYYIAGIEETLHLRAFNIKVKSDEVEYKGNMYLMLVFNGKTAGNLNLAYKAKLDDGYLDVIIFKYMPIPKSIPVFINVLKGEHLDNLNEDDILYFKTKEIYIECEDGLTTDIDGEKGPDFPLDIKCIEGGLEILGVDYS
;
A
#
# COMPACT_ATOMS: atom_id res chain seq x y z
N MET A 1 -20.52 12.92 30.98
CA MET A 1 -19.14 13.35 30.74
C MET A 1 -18.60 12.80 29.41
N PHE A 2 -19.48 12.50 28.45
CA PHE A 2 -19.11 12.06 27.08
C PHE A 2 -19.66 12.99 25.98
N THR A 3 -20.32 14.08 26.36
CA THR A 3 -21.02 14.98 25.42
C THR A 3 -20.16 16.18 24.96
N ASP A 4 -19.03 16.46 25.60
CA ASP A 4 -18.21 17.64 25.25
C ASP A 4 -17.11 17.37 24.19
N VAL A 5 -16.82 16.11 23.91
CA VAL A 5 -15.82 15.74 22.88
C VAL A 5 -16.42 15.77 21.47
N SER A 6 -17.74 15.60 21.35
CA SER A 6 -18.42 15.53 20.05
C SER A 6 -18.66 16.90 19.38
N GLN A 7 -18.54 18.01 20.12
CA GLN A 7 -18.80 19.35 19.58
C GLN A 7 -17.56 20.07 19.02
N LYS A 8 -16.36 19.52 19.22
CA LYS A 8 -15.10 20.08 18.67
C LYS A 8 -14.53 19.31 17.48
N ILE A 9 -15.24 18.30 16.97
CA ILE A 9 -14.78 17.55 15.81
C ILE A 9 -15.15 18.34 14.55
N ASN A 10 -14.13 18.81 13.85
CA ASN A 10 -14.24 19.48 12.55
C ASN A 10 -15.14 18.65 11.61
N PRO A 11 -16.12 19.26 10.90
CA PRO A 11 -16.98 18.58 9.94
C PRO A 11 -16.22 17.76 8.89
N ASP A 12 -15.05 18.23 8.49
CA ASP A 12 -14.16 17.51 7.57
C ASP A 12 -13.63 16.20 8.18
N PHE A 13 -13.32 16.21 9.48
CA PHE A 13 -12.91 15.00 10.21
C PHE A 13 -14.06 13.99 10.32
N LYS A 14 -15.30 14.46 10.51
CA LYS A 14 -16.49 13.59 10.52
C LYS A 14 -16.75 12.93 9.16
N ASN A 15 -16.57 13.67 8.08
CA ASN A 15 -16.69 13.15 6.71
C ASN A 15 -15.55 12.17 6.38
N TYR A 16 -14.34 12.46 6.88
CA TYR A 16 -13.18 11.59 6.77
C TYR A 16 -13.39 10.28 7.55
N MET A 17 -13.85 10.37 8.80
CA MET A 17 -14.14 9.19 9.63
C MET A 17 -15.26 8.34 9.05
N GLY A 18 -16.27 8.93 8.42
CA GLY A 18 -17.32 8.20 7.71
C GLY A 18 -16.77 7.42 6.53
N LYS A 19 -15.90 8.01 5.72
CA LYS A 19 -15.22 7.32 4.61
C LYS A 19 -14.26 6.24 5.13
N VAL A 20 -13.49 6.53 6.17
CA VAL A 20 -12.60 5.55 6.83
C VAL A 20 -13.40 4.36 7.35
N ALA A 21 -14.49 4.60 8.07
CA ALA A 21 -15.35 3.52 8.57
C ALA A 21 -15.96 2.69 7.44
N TYR A 22 -16.35 3.32 6.33
CA TYR A 22 -16.87 2.64 5.15
C TYR A 22 -15.78 1.79 4.47
N TYR A 23 -14.58 2.33 4.32
CA TYR A 23 -13.46 1.58 3.74
C TYR A 23 -13.01 0.44 4.67
N ILE A 24 -12.94 0.68 6.00
CA ILE A 24 -12.61 -0.36 6.98
C ILE A 24 -13.67 -1.47 6.95
N ALA A 25 -14.97 -1.14 6.94
CA ALA A 25 -16.04 -2.11 6.83
C ALA A 25 -15.98 -2.89 5.50
N GLY A 26 -15.70 -2.21 4.39
CA GLY A 26 -15.50 -2.86 3.09
C GLY A 26 -14.27 -3.76 3.06
N ILE A 27 -13.19 -3.36 3.71
CA ILE A 27 -11.96 -4.15 3.87
C ILE A 27 -12.20 -5.33 4.82
N GLU A 28 -12.91 -5.11 5.94
CA GLU A 28 -13.26 -6.18 6.89
C GLU A 28 -14.13 -7.27 6.25
N GLU A 29 -15.08 -6.86 5.41
CA GLU A 29 -15.98 -7.77 4.71
C GLU A 29 -15.30 -8.50 3.53
N THR A 30 -14.36 -7.83 2.84
CA THR A 30 -13.71 -8.35 1.63
C THR A 30 -12.43 -9.13 1.93
N LEU A 31 -11.66 -8.75 2.95
CA LEU A 31 -10.34 -9.34 3.22
C LEU A 31 -10.26 -10.19 4.49
N HIS A 32 -11.30 -10.19 5.35
CA HIS A 32 -11.23 -10.84 6.68
C HIS A 32 -9.90 -10.52 7.37
N LEU A 33 -9.44 -9.28 7.39
CA LEU A 33 -8.13 -8.78 7.91
C LEU A 33 -7.18 -9.92 8.37
N ARG A 34 -6.94 -10.86 7.46
CA ARG A 34 -6.08 -11.99 7.71
C ARG A 34 -4.64 -11.55 7.49
N ALA A 35 -3.79 -11.88 8.42
CA ALA A 35 -2.35 -11.73 8.21
C ALA A 35 -1.85 -12.81 7.27
N PHE A 36 -1.00 -12.44 6.31
CA PHE A 36 -0.33 -13.34 5.40
C PHE A 36 1.16 -13.33 5.68
N ASN A 37 1.76 -14.52 5.77
CA ASN A 37 3.20 -14.64 5.91
C ASN A 37 3.85 -14.56 4.54
N ILE A 38 4.78 -13.61 4.38
CA ILE A 38 5.51 -13.41 3.12
C ILE A 38 7.01 -13.45 3.35
N LYS A 39 7.70 -13.82 2.28
CA LYS A 39 9.14 -13.60 2.13
C LYS A 39 9.34 -12.75 0.89
N VAL A 40 10.09 -11.68 1.06
CA VAL A 40 10.42 -10.73 0.01
C VAL A 40 11.93 -10.64 -0.07
N LYS A 41 12.45 -10.72 -1.28
CA LYS A 41 13.86 -10.54 -1.56
C LYS A 41 14.03 -9.59 -2.74
N SER A 42 14.80 -8.55 -2.54
CA SER A 42 15.17 -7.57 -3.56
C SER A 42 16.67 -7.27 -3.49
N ASP A 43 17.14 -6.33 -4.32
CA ASP A 43 18.56 -5.93 -4.35
C ASP A 43 19.03 -5.36 -3.01
N GLU A 44 18.15 -4.64 -2.29
CA GLU A 44 18.52 -3.87 -1.10
C GLU A 44 17.83 -4.36 0.16
N VAL A 45 16.69 -5.05 0.03
CA VAL A 45 15.82 -5.42 1.15
C VAL A 45 15.49 -6.89 1.13
N GLU A 46 15.68 -7.54 2.28
CA GLU A 46 15.15 -8.85 2.56
C GLU A 46 14.16 -8.74 3.73
N TYR A 47 12.92 -9.16 3.52
CA TYR A 47 11.87 -9.13 4.53
C TYR A 47 11.19 -10.49 4.64
N LYS A 48 11.01 -10.94 5.88
CA LYS A 48 10.19 -12.12 6.19
C LYS A 48 9.31 -11.79 7.38
N GLY A 49 8.01 -11.88 7.20
CA GLY A 49 7.07 -11.57 8.28
C GLY A 49 5.62 -11.57 7.84
N ASN A 50 4.76 -11.19 8.77
CA ASN A 50 3.33 -11.09 8.53
C ASN A 50 2.97 -9.70 8.02
N MET A 51 2.08 -9.65 7.04
CA MET A 51 1.54 -8.43 6.47
C MET A 51 0.02 -8.50 6.34
N TYR A 52 -0.61 -7.34 6.20
CA TYR A 52 -1.98 -7.21 5.72
C TYR A 52 -2.03 -7.03 4.21
N LEU A 53 -1.15 -6.19 3.67
CA LEU A 53 -1.18 -5.78 2.27
C LEU A 53 0.24 -5.47 1.80
N MET A 54 0.54 -5.88 0.58
CA MET A 54 1.73 -5.46 -0.15
C MET A 54 1.31 -4.85 -1.48
N LEU A 55 1.91 -3.72 -1.80
CA LEU A 55 1.69 -2.97 -3.02
C LEU A 55 3.03 -2.80 -3.75
N VAL A 56 3.02 -3.02 -5.05
CA VAL A 56 4.17 -2.78 -5.93
C VAL A 56 3.71 -1.82 -7.02
N PHE A 57 4.35 -0.67 -7.11
CA PHE A 57 3.98 0.39 -8.02
C PHE A 57 5.08 0.70 -9.03
N ASN A 58 4.67 0.97 -10.26
CA ASN A 58 5.48 1.66 -11.26
C ASN A 58 4.94 3.09 -11.51
N GLY A 59 4.17 3.62 -10.58
CA GLY A 59 3.55 4.95 -10.66
C GLY A 59 3.07 5.39 -9.29
N LYS A 60 2.36 6.53 -9.22
CA LYS A 60 2.00 7.16 -7.94
C LYS A 60 0.68 6.69 -7.36
N THR A 61 -0.23 6.22 -8.20
CA THR A 61 -1.64 6.05 -7.83
C THR A 61 -2.15 4.64 -8.10
N ALA A 62 -3.10 4.20 -7.26
CA ALA A 62 -3.99 3.10 -7.56
C ALA A 62 -5.42 3.64 -7.51
N GLY A 63 -6.09 3.67 -8.67
CA GLY A 63 -7.35 4.36 -8.81
C GLY A 63 -7.23 5.85 -8.42
N ASN A 64 -8.07 6.30 -7.49
CA ASN A 64 -8.07 7.69 -6.99
C ASN A 64 -7.18 7.90 -5.75
N LEU A 65 -6.44 6.87 -5.31
CA LEU A 65 -5.58 6.97 -4.13
C LEU A 65 -4.12 7.18 -4.54
N ASN A 66 -3.50 8.23 -4.01
CA ASN A 66 -2.09 8.53 -4.22
C ASN A 66 -1.24 7.76 -3.18
N LEU A 67 -1.05 6.47 -3.42
CA LEU A 67 -0.42 5.56 -2.46
C LEU A 67 1.10 5.61 -2.52
N ALA A 68 1.68 5.71 -3.71
CA ALA A 68 3.12 5.78 -3.90
C ALA A 68 3.55 7.18 -4.38
N TYR A 69 3.16 8.24 -3.64
CA TYR A 69 3.38 9.63 -4.07
C TYR A 69 4.87 10.02 -4.19
N LYS A 70 5.78 9.22 -3.66
CA LYS A 70 7.23 9.38 -3.84
C LYS A 70 7.76 8.68 -5.09
N ALA A 71 6.90 7.90 -5.79
CA ALA A 71 7.29 7.20 -7.01
C ALA A 71 7.59 8.17 -8.15
N LYS A 72 8.50 7.74 -9.04
CA LYS A 72 8.80 8.40 -10.30
C LYS A 72 8.57 7.39 -11.43
N LEU A 73 7.98 7.86 -12.53
CA LEU A 73 7.59 6.99 -13.64
C LEU A 73 8.77 6.52 -14.50
N ASP A 74 9.88 7.26 -14.45
CA ASP A 74 11.01 7.17 -15.38
C ASP A 74 12.35 6.91 -14.67
N ASP A 75 12.34 6.52 -13.40
CA ASP A 75 13.57 6.28 -12.64
C ASP A 75 14.08 4.83 -12.72
N GLY A 76 13.36 3.96 -13.42
CA GLY A 76 13.73 2.55 -13.57
C GLY A 76 13.57 1.71 -12.31
N TYR A 77 12.75 2.17 -11.36
CA TYR A 77 12.49 1.49 -10.09
C TYR A 77 10.99 1.22 -9.88
N LEU A 78 10.74 0.15 -9.18
CA LEU A 78 9.45 -0.13 -8.56
C LEU A 78 9.42 0.43 -7.14
N ASP A 79 8.32 1.02 -6.75
CA ASP A 79 8.06 1.47 -5.39
C ASP A 79 7.26 0.39 -4.65
N VAL A 80 7.80 -0.12 -3.56
CA VAL A 80 7.22 -1.22 -2.79
C VAL A 80 6.78 -0.72 -1.42
N ILE A 81 5.52 -1.01 -1.07
CA ILE A 81 4.93 -0.65 0.22
C ILE A 81 4.39 -1.93 0.86
N ILE A 82 4.87 -2.27 2.05
CA ILE A 82 4.37 -3.40 2.83
C ILE A 82 3.74 -2.87 4.12
N PHE A 83 2.42 -3.06 4.25
CA PHE A 83 1.70 -2.82 5.50
C PHE A 83 1.85 -4.05 6.38
N LYS A 84 2.72 -3.96 7.38
CA LYS A 84 3.01 -5.07 8.29
C LYS A 84 1.81 -5.38 9.17
N TYR A 85 1.71 -6.61 9.61
CA TYR A 85 0.69 -7.01 10.58
C TYR A 85 0.87 -6.23 11.90
N MET A 86 -0.21 -5.64 12.37
CA MET A 86 -0.28 -4.92 13.64
C MET A 86 -1.67 -5.07 14.27
N PRO A 87 -1.82 -4.88 15.58
CA PRO A 87 -3.13 -4.86 16.22
C PRO A 87 -4.05 -3.78 15.63
N ILE A 88 -5.33 -4.08 15.48
CA ILE A 88 -6.33 -3.17 14.88
C ILE A 88 -6.29 -1.74 15.46
N PRO A 89 -6.20 -1.51 16.78
CA PRO A 89 -6.12 -0.15 17.30
C PRO A 89 -4.91 0.64 16.78
N LYS A 90 -3.81 -0.05 16.46
CA LYS A 90 -2.60 0.55 15.89
C LYS A 90 -2.72 0.81 14.39
N SER A 91 -3.52 0.02 13.68
CA SER A 91 -3.71 0.19 12.23
C SER A 91 -4.56 1.41 11.87
N ILE A 92 -5.43 1.88 12.77
CA ILE A 92 -6.33 3.02 12.50
C ILE A 92 -5.56 4.32 12.17
N PRO A 93 -4.57 4.77 12.95
CA PRO A 93 -3.78 5.95 12.61
C PRO A 93 -3.01 5.79 11.30
N VAL A 94 -2.48 4.59 11.03
CA VAL A 94 -1.78 4.28 9.79
C VAL A 94 -2.72 4.46 8.60
N PHE A 95 -3.93 3.93 8.70
CA PHE A 95 -4.94 4.05 7.66
C PHE A 95 -5.38 5.50 7.40
N ILE A 96 -5.52 6.29 8.49
CA ILE A 96 -5.81 7.73 8.37
C ILE A 96 -4.70 8.44 7.61
N ASN A 97 -3.43 8.12 7.86
CA ASN A 97 -2.29 8.71 7.16
C ASN A 97 -2.24 8.28 5.68
N VAL A 98 -2.66 7.04 5.37
CA VAL A 98 -2.82 6.59 3.97
C VAL A 98 -3.85 7.44 3.24
N LEU A 99 -5.03 7.69 3.85
CA LEU A 99 -6.08 8.50 3.24
C LEU A 99 -5.70 9.97 3.08
N LYS A 100 -4.83 10.49 3.94
CA LYS A 100 -4.27 11.84 3.82
C LYS A 100 -3.15 11.94 2.81
N GLY A 101 -2.59 10.83 2.35
CA GLY A 101 -1.39 10.81 1.53
C GLY A 101 -0.13 11.22 2.29
N GLU A 102 -0.06 10.96 3.59
CA GLU A 102 1.06 11.32 4.49
C GLU A 102 1.80 10.09 5.03
N HIS A 103 1.38 8.89 4.64
CA HIS A 103 1.86 7.62 5.20
C HIS A 103 3.32 7.29 4.88
N LEU A 104 3.92 7.94 3.89
CA LEU A 104 5.34 7.77 3.55
C LEU A 104 6.24 8.88 4.11
N ASP A 105 5.71 9.92 4.77
CA ASP A 105 6.52 11.05 5.25
C ASP A 105 7.09 10.82 6.64
N ASN A 106 6.31 10.17 7.50
CA ASN A 106 6.72 9.83 8.87
C ASN A 106 6.58 8.33 9.08
N LEU A 107 7.34 7.56 8.29
CA LEU A 107 7.33 6.11 8.34
C LEU A 107 7.77 5.62 9.72
N ASN A 108 6.89 4.87 10.37
CA ASN A 108 7.33 3.95 11.40
C ASN A 108 7.63 2.61 10.70
N GLU A 109 8.89 2.26 10.60
CA GLU A 109 9.33 1.03 9.93
C GLU A 109 8.75 -0.24 10.56
N ASP A 110 8.31 -0.18 11.83
CA ASP A 110 7.60 -1.28 12.46
C ASP A 110 6.21 -1.54 11.86
N ASP A 111 5.61 -0.52 11.23
CA ASP A 111 4.25 -0.56 10.71
C ASP A 111 4.20 -0.61 9.19
N ILE A 112 5.03 0.17 8.52
CA ILE A 112 5.11 0.25 7.06
C ILE A 112 6.57 0.14 6.63
N LEU A 113 6.85 -0.81 5.73
CA LEU A 113 8.13 -0.88 5.04
C LEU A 113 7.94 -0.32 3.63
N TYR A 114 8.72 0.71 3.29
CA TYR A 114 8.77 1.30 1.97
C TYR A 114 10.19 1.28 1.42
N PHE A 115 10.36 0.82 0.20
CA PHE A 115 11.64 0.80 -0.49
C PHE A 115 11.45 0.83 -2.00
N LYS A 116 12.52 1.14 -2.72
CA LYS A 116 12.61 1.06 -4.17
C LYS A 116 13.49 -0.10 -4.58
N THR A 117 13.16 -0.73 -5.70
CA THR A 117 13.96 -1.83 -6.23
C THR A 117 13.79 -1.97 -7.74
N LYS A 118 14.77 -2.53 -8.42
CA LYS A 118 14.66 -2.88 -9.85
C LYS A 118 14.06 -4.26 -10.06
N GLU A 119 14.28 -5.16 -9.11
CA GLU A 119 13.70 -6.50 -9.14
C GLU A 119 13.30 -6.96 -7.74
N ILE A 120 12.27 -7.75 -7.68
CA ILE A 120 11.72 -8.28 -6.44
C ILE A 120 11.18 -9.69 -6.63
N TYR A 121 11.59 -10.59 -5.75
CA TYR A 121 11.06 -11.93 -5.63
C TYR A 121 10.19 -12.05 -4.38
N ILE A 122 8.99 -12.60 -4.54
CA ILE A 122 8.00 -12.68 -3.47
C ILE A 122 7.48 -14.10 -3.37
N GLU A 123 7.60 -14.67 -2.17
CA GLU A 123 6.90 -15.90 -1.77
C GLU A 123 5.80 -15.58 -0.76
N CYS A 124 4.66 -16.19 -0.91
CA CYS A 124 3.56 -16.10 0.06
C CYS A 124 2.97 -17.47 0.34
N GLU A 125 2.40 -17.63 1.52
CA GLU A 125 1.65 -18.82 1.89
C GLU A 125 0.41 -19.00 1.00
N ASP A 126 -0.05 -20.25 0.88
CA ASP A 126 -1.19 -20.62 0.05
C ASP A 126 -2.47 -19.82 0.36
N GLY A 127 -3.20 -19.48 -0.66
CA GLY A 127 -4.53 -18.86 -0.60
C GLY A 127 -4.56 -17.35 -0.69
N LEU A 128 -3.41 -16.67 -0.89
CA LEU A 128 -3.39 -15.28 -1.27
C LEU A 128 -3.46 -15.16 -2.80
N THR A 129 -4.38 -14.34 -3.29
CA THR A 129 -4.45 -13.99 -4.72
C THR A 129 -3.75 -12.67 -4.97
N THR A 130 -3.18 -12.55 -6.17
CA THR A 130 -2.60 -11.29 -6.63
C THR A 130 -3.58 -10.54 -7.52
N ASP A 131 -3.45 -9.23 -7.54
CA ASP A 131 -4.20 -8.32 -8.40
C ASP A 131 -3.21 -7.45 -9.17
N ILE A 132 -3.44 -7.31 -10.48
CA ILE A 132 -2.69 -6.40 -11.33
C ILE A 132 -3.70 -5.46 -12.00
N ASP A 133 -3.69 -4.20 -11.60
CA ASP A 133 -4.54 -3.14 -12.14
C ASP A 133 -6.05 -3.47 -12.13
N GLY A 134 -6.50 -4.23 -11.10
CA GLY A 134 -7.90 -4.64 -10.93
C GLY A 134 -8.25 -5.98 -11.58
N GLU A 135 -7.30 -6.69 -12.17
CA GLU A 135 -7.48 -8.02 -12.74
C GLU A 135 -6.72 -9.08 -11.94
N LYS A 136 -7.20 -10.31 -11.98
CA LYS A 136 -6.52 -11.43 -11.31
C LYS A 136 -5.10 -11.60 -11.89
N GLY A 137 -4.10 -11.46 -11.03
CA GLY A 137 -2.70 -11.68 -11.36
C GLY A 137 -2.27 -13.16 -11.26
N PRO A 138 -0.98 -13.46 -11.51
CA PRO A 138 -0.41 -14.79 -11.39
C PRO A 138 -0.35 -15.27 -9.94
N ASP A 139 -0.21 -16.58 -9.77
CA ASP A 139 -0.01 -17.18 -8.45
C ASP A 139 1.45 -17.00 -7.98
N PHE A 140 1.66 -17.09 -6.67
CA PHE A 140 3.01 -17.07 -6.09
C PHE A 140 3.80 -18.36 -6.44
N PRO A 141 5.15 -18.28 -6.50
CA PRO A 141 6.00 -17.11 -6.25
C PRO A 141 5.99 -16.11 -7.42
N LEU A 142 6.25 -14.83 -7.10
CA LEU A 142 6.34 -13.77 -8.10
C LEU A 142 7.80 -13.33 -8.29
N ASP A 143 8.19 -13.16 -9.55
CA ASP A 143 9.44 -12.50 -9.96
C ASP A 143 9.06 -11.27 -10.78
N ILE A 144 9.26 -10.07 -10.22
CA ILE A 144 8.83 -8.82 -10.83
C ILE A 144 10.06 -7.97 -11.10
N LYS A 145 10.19 -7.48 -12.34
CA LYS A 145 11.31 -6.64 -12.77
C LYS A 145 10.83 -5.36 -13.42
N CYS A 146 11.45 -4.26 -13.05
CA CYS A 146 11.27 -3.00 -13.76
C CYS A 146 12.15 -2.99 -15.01
N ILE A 147 11.55 -2.75 -16.16
CA ILE A 147 12.28 -2.58 -17.43
C ILE A 147 12.27 -1.08 -17.74
N GLU A 148 13.35 -0.39 -17.41
CA GLU A 148 13.53 1.01 -17.69
C GLU A 148 13.38 1.30 -19.19
N GLY A 149 12.52 2.27 -19.56
CA GLY A 149 12.23 2.58 -20.95
C GLY A 149 11.55 1.45 -21.75
N GLY A 150 10.97 0.46 -21.05
CA GLY A 150 10.32 -0.70 -21.70
C GLY A 150 9.04 -0.36 -22.48
N LEU A 151 8.47 0.82 -22.23
CA LEU A 151 7.28 1.32 -22.95
C LEU A 151 7.54 2.73 -23.46
N GLU A 152 7.34 2.94 -24.76
CA GLU A 152 7.36 4.26 -25.38
C GLU A 152 5.93 4.74 -25.64
N ILE A 153 5.56 5.88 -25.05
CA ILE A 153 4.23 6.48 -25.18
C ILE A 153 4.33 7.68 -26.11
N LEU A 154 3.68 7.60 -27.28
CA LEU A 154 3.67 8.69 -28.24
C LEU A 154 2.74 9.83 -27.78
N GLY A 155 3.25 11.07 -27.84
CA GLY A 155 2.46 12.28 -27.60
C GLY A 155 2.41 12.73 -26.14
N VAL A 156 3.22 12.19 -25.25
CA VAL A 156 3.40 12.67 -23.88
C VAL A 156 4.79 13.31 -23.77
N ASP A 157 4.83 14.61 -23.55
CA ASP A 157 6.06 15.34 -23.28
C ASP A 157 6.27 15.38 -21.75
N TYR A 158 7.28 14.70 -21.27
CA TYR A 158 7.66 14.67 -19.84
C TYR A 158 8.66 15.81 -19.52
N SER A 159 8.26 17.05 -19.82
CA SER A 159 9.06 18.22 -19.46
C SER A 159 8.62 18.82 -18.13
#